data_9341c8fe9f66c70d2708e8c2764c51c0
#
_entry.id   9341c8fe9f66c70d2708e8c2764c51c0
#
_cell.length_a   1.000
_cell.length_b   1.000
_cell.length_c   1.000
_cell.angle_alpha   90.00
_cell.angle_beta   90.00
_cell.angle_gamma   90.00
#
_symmetry.space_group_name_H-M   'P 1'
#
loop_
_entity.id
_entity.type
_entity.pdbx_description
1 polymer ?
#
loop_
_entity_poly.entity_id
_entity_poly.type
_entity_poly.pdbx_seq_one_letter_code
_entity_poly.pdbx_strand_id
1 'polypeptide(L)'
;MLQILSTMSSCPEASPLSDAEYQRIAGHVLAAIEATTDRWLQEDVIDIDSQRTGGLLELVFPDNSRLIVNTQPPLQEIWLAARAGGYHYRHVDGRWLDTRDGSEFFEALSRHASAQGGRELRFSL
;
A
#
# COMPACT_ATOMS: atom_id res chain seq x y z
N MET A 1 -0.52 33.93 -18.63
CA MET A 1 -0.58 33.41 -18.51
C MET A 1 -0.67 32.37 -18.44
N LEU A 2 -0.85 32.19 -18.53
CA LEU A 2 -1.14 31.27 -18.47
C LEU A 2 -0.78 30.24 -18.16
N GLN A 3 -0.24 29.79 -18.05
CA GLN A 3 0.10 28.90 -17.68
C GLN A 3 -0.04 28.62 -16.62
N ILE A 4 -0.30 28.97 -16.09
CA ILE A 4 -0.51 28.97 -15.04
C ILE A 4 -1.35 28.13 -14.70
N LEU A 5 -2.12 28.07 -15.23
CA LEU A 5 -2.99 27.36 -15.10
C LEU A 5 -2.73 26.12 -14.79
N SER A 6 -2.19 25.76 -15.26
CA SER A 6 -1.88 24.52 -15.16
C SER A 6 -1.50 24.24 -13.87
N THR A 7 -0.99 24.98 -13.53
CA THR A 7 -0.52 24.82 -12.39
C THR A 7 -1.48 24.59 -11.49
N MET A 8 -2.39 24.87 -11.87
CA MET A 8 -3.35 24.85 -11.20
C MET A 8 -3.70 23.65 -10.70
N SER A 9 -3.43 22.86 -11.23
CA SER A 9 -3.62 21.71 -10.67
C SER A 9 -2.94 21.64 -9.43
N SER A 10 -3.49 22.09 -8.48
CA SER A 10 -2.89 22.04 -7.26
C SER A 10 -2.95 20.68 -6.69
N CYS A 11 -3.90 19.87 -7.04
CA CYS A 11 -3.90 18.50 -6.64
C CYS A 11 -3.06 17.72 -7.59
N PRO A 12 -2.02 17.06 -7.11
CA PRO A 12 -1.20 16.25 -8.00
C PRO A 12 -2.06 15.17 -8.62
N GLU A 13 -1.91 15.01 -9.91
CA GLU A 13 -2.56 13.94 -10.60
C GLU A 13 -1.70 12.71 -10.62
N ALA A 14 -2.32 11.56 -10.76
CA ALA A 14 -1.57 10.30 -10.85
C ALA A 14 -0.61 10.37 -12.03
N SER A 15 0.59 9.87 -11.83
CA SER A 15 1.58 9.77 -12.90
C SER A 15 1.11 8.70 -13.88
N PRO A 16 1.08 8.99 -15.18
CA PRO A 16 0.65 7.99 -16.17
C PRO A 16 1.60 6.80 -16.17
N LEU A 17 1.04 5.60 -16.18
CA LEU A 17 1.80 4.35 -16.24
C LEU A 17 1.23 3.49 -17.37
N SER A 18 2.11 2.78 -18.07
CA SER A 18 1.64 1.71 -18.94
C SER A 18 1.12 0.57 -18.06
N ASP A 19 0.31 -0.32 -18.63
CA ASP A 19 -0.18 -1.47 -17.90
C ASP A 19 0.98 -2.32 -17.38
N ALA A 20 2.02 -2.51 -18.18
CA ALA A 20 3.18 -3.30 -17.76
C ALA A 20 3.94 -2.63 -16.62
N GLU A 21 4.10 -1.31 -16.68
CA GLU A 21 4.75 -0.58 -15.60
C GLU A 21 3.95 -0.66 -14.32
N TYR A 22 2.63 -0.50 -14.42
CA TYR A 22 1.77 -0.59 -13.25
C TYR A 22 1.90 -1.96 -12.61
N GLN A 23 1.80 -3.03 -13.41
CA GLN A 23 1.90 -4.39 -12.88
C GLN A 23 3.23 -4.63 -12.18
N ARG A 24 4.32 -4.13 -12.77
CA ARG A 24 5.65 -4.30 -12.19
C ARG A 24 5.78 -3.54 -10.87
N ILE A 25 5.34 -2.30 -10.85
CA ILE A 25 5.49 -1.44 -9.67
C ILE A 25 4.56 -1.91 -8.55
N ALA A 26 3.30 -2.21 -8.87
CA ALA A 26 2.35 -2.68 -7.87
C ALA A 26 2.75 -4.05 -7.33
N GLY A 27 3.21 -4.95 -8.21
CA GLY A 27 3.70 -6.25 -7.78
C GLY A 27 4.90 -6.14 -6.86
N HIS A 28 5.76 -5.15 -7.09
CA HIS A 28 6.91 -4.91 -6.24
C HIS A 28 6.48 -4.49 -4.83
N VAL A 29 5.41 -3.72 -4.72
CA VAL A 29 4.85 -3.35 -3.42
C VAL A 29 4.41 -4.59 -2.66
N LEU A 30 3.63 -5.47 -3.31
CA LEU A 30 3.16 -6.69 -2.65
C LEU A 30 4.33 -7.57 -2.22
N ALA A 31 5.33 -7.71 -3.08
CA ALA A 31 6.51 -8.53 -2.77
C ALA A 31 7.30 -7.97 -1.58
N ALA A 32 7.40 -6.64 -1.47
CA ALA A 32 8.09 -6.02 -0.35
C ALA A 32 7.39 -6.29 0.97
N ILE A 33 6.05 -6.29 0.96
CA ILE A 33 5.27 -6.59 2.15
C ILE A 33 5.47 -8.05 2.56
N GLU A 34 5.40 -8.97 1.59
CA GLU A 34 5.63 -10.39 1.87
C GLU A 34 7.01 -10.63 2.47
N ALA A 35 8.03 -10.03 1.87
CA ALA A 35 9.39 -10.20 2.35
C ALA A 35 9.56 -9.68 3.78
N THR A 36 8.89 -8.59 4.10
CA THR A 36 8.95 -8.01 5.44
C THR A 36 8.29 -8.92 6.48
N THR A 37 7.10 -9.44 6.18
CA THR A 37 6.42 -10.34 7.11
C THR A 37 7.19 -11.66 7.27
N ASP A 38 7.81 -12.17 6.20
CA ASP A 38 8.64 -13.37 6.29
C ASP A 38 9.85 -13.13 7.18
N ARG A 39 10.49 -11.98 7.05
CA ARG A 39 11.63 -11.64 7.89
C ARG A 39 11.23 -11.53 9.35
N TRP A 40 10.08 -10.92 9.63
CA TRP A 40 9.62 -10.81 11.00
C TRP A 40 9.33 -12.17 11.64
N LEU A 41 8.80 -13.11 10.85
CA LEU A 41 8.59 -14.47 11.35
C LEU A 41 9.93 -15.14 11.67
N GLN A 42 10.91 -15.02 10.78
CA GLN A 42 12.23 -15.62 10.98
C GLN A 42 12.95 -15.02 12.17
N GLU A 43 12.75 -13.74 12.43
CA GLU A 43 13.41 -13.02 13.53
C GLU A 43 12.59 -13.02 14.81
N ASP A 44 11.49 -13.75 14.85
CA ASP A 44 10.63 -13.83 16.02
C ASP A 44 10.07 -12.46 16.46
N VAL A 45 9.83 -11.59 15.49
CA VAL A 45 9.25 -10.28 15.79
C VAL A 45 7.75 -10.41 15.98
N ILE A 46 7.06 -10.98 14.97
CA ILE A 46 5.62 -11.20 15.03
C ILE A 46 5.28 -12.25 13.98
N ASP A 47 4.26 -13.07 14.26
CA ASP A 47 3.79 -14.09 13.32
C ASP A 47 2.57 -13.54 12.59
N ILE A 48 2.81 -12.96 11.42
CA ILE A 48 1.75 -12.52 10.52
C ILE A 48 1.72 -13.52 9.38
N ASP A 49 0.54 -14.15 9.19
CA ASP A 49 0.37 -15.11 8.12
C ASP A 49 0.02 -14.34 6.85
N SER A 50 0.88 -14.40 5.83
CA SER A 50 0.63 -13.69 4.59
C SER A 50 0.29 -14.67 3.48
N GLN A 51 -0.78 -14.39 2.76
CA GLN A 51 -1.23 -15.20 1.64
C GLN A 51 -1.49 -14.33 0.43
N ARG A 52 -0.85 -14.66 -0.67
CA ARG A 52 -1.01 -13.91 -1.90
C ARG A 52 -1.72 -14.72 -2.95
N THR A 53 -2.74 -14.14 -3.56
CA THR A 53 -3.47 -14.76 -4.66
C THR A 53 -3.62 -13.71 -5.75
N GLY A 54 -2.83 -13.82 -6.82
CA GLY A 54 -2.82 -12.82 -7.88
C GLY A 54 -2.44 -11.46 -7.34
N GLY A 55 -3.29 -10.48 -7.52
CA GLY A 55 -3.08 -9.10 -7.03
C GLY A 55 -3.62 -8.83 -5.65
N LEU A 56 -4.00 -9.86 -4.91
CA LEU A 56 -4.54 -9.71 -3.56
C LEU A 56 -3.58 -10.31 -2.55
N LEU A 57 -3.22 -9.56 -1.53
CA LEU A 57 -2.37 -10.01 -0.45
C LEU A 57 -3.11 -9.86 0.87
N GLU A 58 -3.29 -10.95 1.59
CA GLU A 58 -3.96 -10.94 2.88
C GLU A 58 -2.96 -11.18 3.98
N LEU A 59 -2.98 -10.33 5.01
CA LEU A 59 -2.15 -10.48 6.20
C LEU A 59 -3.07 -10.76 7.38
N VAL A 60 -2.84 -11.89 8.06
CA VAL A 60 -3.62 -12.28 9.23
C VAL A 60 -2.73 -12.12 10.47
N PHE A 61 -3.16 -11.28 11.38
CA PHE A 61 -2.41 -10.97 12.59
C PHE A 61 -2.71 -12.00 13.69
N PRO A 62 -1.86 -12.07 14.73
CA PRO A 62 -2.09 -13.06 15.80
C PRO A 62 -3.46 -12.97 16.49
N ASP A 63 -4.08 -11.78 16.49
CA ASP A 63 -5.42 -11.61 17.06
C ASP A 63 -6.53 -11.92 16.05
N ASN A 64 -6.18 -12.45 14.87
CA ASN A 64 -7.09 -12.76 13.78
C ASN A 64 -7.62 -11.55 13.04
N SER A 65 -7.16 -10.35 13.34
CA SER A 65 -7.48 -9.19 12.52
C SER A 65 -6.69 -9.27 11.20
N ARG A 66 -7.14 -8.57 10.18
CA ARG A 66 -6.58 -8.69 8.84
C ARG A 66 -6.28 -7.35 8.25
N LEU A 67 -5.25 -7.33 7.40
CA LEU A 67 -5.01 -6.27 6.46
C LEU A 67 -5.03 -6.89 5.08
N ILE A 68 -5.70 -6.26 4.14
CA ILE A 68 -5.77 -6.76 2.77
C ILE A 68 -5.27 -5.68 1.85
N VAL A 69 -4.28 -6.01 1.02
CA VAL A 69 -3.78 -5.11 -0.01
C VAL A 69 -4.16 -5.69 -1.35
N ASN A 70 -4.84 -4.90 -2.17
CA ASN A 70 -5.40 -5.39 -3.42
C ASN A 70 -5.05 -4.43 -4.54
N THR A 71 -4.47 -4.94 -5.62
CA THR A 71 -4.19 -4.11 -6.79
C THR A 71 -5.46 -3.95 -7.62
N GLN A 72 -5.63 -2.77 -8.21
CA GLN A 72 -6.80 -2.45 -9.04
C GLN A 72 -6.32 -1.95 -10.40
N PRO A 73 -6.00 -2.88 -11.34
CA PRO A 73 -5.42 -2.49 -12.61
C PRO A 73 -6.24 -1.49 -13.43
N PRO A 74 -7.57 -1.62 -13.54
CA PRO A 74 -8.32 -0.65 -14.35
C PRO A 74 -8.19 0.80 -13.88
N LEU A 75 -7.93 0.99 -12.58
CA LEU A 75 -7.78 2.32 -11.99
C LEU A 75 -6.32 2.66 -11.74
N GLN A 76 -5.42 1.72 -11.93
CA GLN A 76 -4.01 1.84 -11.59
C GLN A 76 -3.83 2.28 -10.14
N GLU A 77 -4.59 1.65 -9.23
CA GLU A 77 -4.55 1.96 -7.80
C GLU A 77 -4.15 0.74 -7.00
N ILE A 78 -3.76 0.99 -5.76
CA ILE A 78 -3.60 -0.03 -4.73
C ILE A 78 -4.61 0.30 -3.64
N TRP A 79 -5.37 -0.71 -3.23
CA TRP A 79 -6.38 -0.55 -2.19
C TRP A 79 -5.93 -1.27 -0.93
N LEU A 80 -6.19 -0.65 0.22
CA LEU A 80 -5.85 -1.20 1.53
C LEU A 80 -7.12 -1.28 2.35
N ALA A 81 -7.42 -2.48 2.87
CA ALA A 81 -8.51 -2.68 3.80
C ALA A 81 -7.91 -3.05 5.15
N ALA A 82 -8.21 -2.25 6.17
CA ALA A 82 -7.75 -2.47 7.53
C ALA A 82 -8.95 -2.52 8.45
N ARG A 83 -8.73 -2.93 9.70
CA ARG A 83 -9.80 -2.91 10.69
C ARG A 83 -10.41 -1.51 10.81
N ALA A 84 -9.60 -0.48 10.66
CA ALA A 84 -10.05 0.90 10.80
C ALA A 84 -10.82 1.44 9.60
N GLY A 85 -10.67 0.82 8.41
CA GLY A 85 -11.38 1.30 7.21
C GLY A 85 -10.71 0.89 5.93
N GLY A 86 -11.20 1.42 4.81
CA GLY A 86 -10.67 1.14 3.49
C GLY A 86 -10.10 2.40 2.85
N TYR A 87 -9.00 2.22 2.11
CA TYR A 87 -8.23 3.34 1.56
C TYR A 87 -7.75 3.01 0.16
N HIS A 88 -7.71 4.02 -0.73
CA HIS A 88 -7.29 3.87 -2.11
C HIS A 88 -6.06 4.75 -2.36
N TYR A 89 -5.06 4.20 -3.04
CA TYR A 89 -3.81 4.88 -3.31
C TYR A 89 -3.51 4.89 -4.79
N ARG A 90 -3.06 6.02 -5.30
CA ARG A 90 -2.64 6.14 -6.70
C ARG A 90 -1.16 6.52 -6.76
N HIS A 91 -0.53 6.23 -7.88
CA HIS A 91 0.89 6.47 -8.07
C HIS A 91 1.14 7.92 -8.45
N VAL A 92 1.96 8.62 -7.66
CA VAL A 92 2.31 10.02 -7.90
C VAL A 92 3.80 10.18 -7.62
N ASP A 93 4.57 10.49 -8.65
CA ASP A 93 6.01 10.76 -8.52
C ASP A 93 6.75 9.70 -7.71
N GLY A 94 6.54 8.45 -8.05
CA GLY A 94 7.25 7.34 -7.42
C GLY A 94 6.67 6.90 -6.08
N ARG A 95 5.58 7.48 -5.63
CA ARG A 95 4.97 7.14 -4.35
C ARG A 95 3.51 6.79 -4.55
N TRP A 96 2.96 6.03 -3.61
CA TRP A 96 1.54 5.69 -3.62
C TRP A 96 0.85 6.57 -2.58
N LEU A 97 -0.03 7.46 -3.04
CA LEU A 97 -0.66 8.47 -2.19
C LEU A 97 -2.17 8.26 -2.12
N ASP A 98 -2.72 8.42 -0.91
CA ASP A 98 -4.16 8.28 -0.67
C ASP A 98 -4.93 9.27 -1.53
N THR A 99 -5.98 8.80 -2.18
CA THR A 99 -6.75 9.62 -3.11
C THR A 99 -7.57 10.70 -2.42
N ARG A 100 -7.71 10.63 -1.08
CA ARG A 100 -8.49 11.59 -0.33
C ARG A 100 -7.62 12.59 0.42
N ASP A 101 -6.58 12.13 1.11
CA ASP A 101 -5.80 13.02 1.98
C ASP A 101 -4.32 13.07 1.63
N GLY A 102 -3.89 12.33 0.61
CA GLY A 102 -2.50 12.36 0.15
C GLY A 102 -1.49 11.66 1.03
N SER A 103 -1.92 10.93 2.06
CA SER A 103 -0.96 10.23 2.91
C SER A 103 -0.32 9.07 2.14
N GLU A 104 0.92 8.74 2.51
CA GLU A 104 1.71 7.77 1.78
C GLU A 104 1.39 6.35 2.25
N PHE A 105 1.38 5.40 1.30
CA PHE A 105 0.91 4.04 1.51
C PHE A 105 1.66 3.30 2.62
N PHE A 106 3.01 3.30 2.58
CA PHE A 106 3.77 2.53 3.55
C PHE A 106 3.68 3.11 4.95
N GLU A 107 3.55 4.43 5.07
CA GLU A 107 3.33 5.04 6.37
C GLU A 107 1.97 4.63 6.92
N ALA A 108 0.94 4.65 6.08
CA ALA A 108 -0.40 4.24 6.50
C ALA A 108 -0.44 2.74 6.84
N LEU A 109 0.17 1.90 6.00
CA LEU A 109 0.24 0.46 6.24
C LEU A 109 0.94 0.17 7.56
N SER A 110 2.05 0.87 7.82
CA SER A 110 2.81 0.69 9.07
C SER A 110 1.96 1.08 10.28
N ARG A 111 1.20 2.16 10.17
CA ARG A 111 0.35 2.61 11.27
C ARG A 111 -0.76 1.61 11.55
N HIS A 112 -1.42 1.10 10.52
CA HIS A 112 -2.49 0.12 10.71
C HIS A 112 -1.93 -1.21 11.22
N ALA A 113 -0.78 -1.64 10.70
CA ALA A 113 -0.16 -2.88 11.14
C ALA A 113 0.26 -2.77 12.60
N SER A 114 0.80 -1.63 13.00
CA SER A 114 1.21 -1.42 14.39
C SER A 114 0.00 -1.48 15.33
N ALA A 115 -1.11 -0.86 14.92
CA ALA A 115 -2.33 -0.89 15.73
C ALA A 115 -2.86 -2.31 15.88
N GLN A 116 -2.87 -3.08 14.79
CA GLN A 116 -3.42 -4.43 14.80
C GLN A 116 -2.46 -5.44 15.42
N GLY A 117 -1.15 -5.23 15.28
CA GLY A 117 -0.15 -6.13 15.82
C GLY A 117 0.23 -5.84 17.27
N GLY A 118 -0.21 -4.71 17.81
CA GLY A 118 0.07 -4.39 19.21
C GLY A 118 1.51 -4.02 19.49
N ARG A 119 2.26 -3.61 18.49
CA ARG A 119 3.65 -3.18 18.64
C ARG A 119 4.03 -2.34 17.44
N GLU A 120 5.13 -1.62 17.53
CA GLU A 120 5.57 -0.82 16.41
C GLU A 120 6.06 -1.73 15.29
N LEU A 121 5.47 -1.61 14.11
CA LEU A 121 5.82 -2.37 12.91
C LEU A 121 5.98 -1.38 11.76
N ARG A 122 7.06 -1.53 10.99
CA ARG A 122 7.34 -0.58 9.93
C ARG A 122 7.58 -1.30 8.61
N PHE A 123 6.77 -0.98 7.62
CA PHE A 123 6.96 -1.43 6.25
C PHE A 123 7.61 -0.31 5.44
N SER A 124 8.44 -0.70 4.48
CA SER A 124 9.00 0.24 3.52
C SER A 124 9.33 -0.50 2.23
N LEU A 125 9.54 0.28 1.18
CA LEU A 125 9.88 -0.31 -0.09
C LEU A 125 11.38 -0.53 -0.21
#